data_02baf2ed201b7e866418b4060e5b8603
#
_entry.id   02baf2ed201b7e866418b4060e5b8603
#
_cell.length_a   1.000
_cell.length_b   1.000
_cell.length_c   1.000
_cell.angle_alpha   90.00
_cell.angle_beta   90.00
_cell.angle_gamma   90.00
#
_symmetry.space_group_name_H-M   'P 1'
#
loop_
_entity.id
_entity.type
_entity.pdbx_description
1 polymer ?
#
loop_
_entity_poly.entity_id
_entity_poly.type
_entity_poly.pdbx_seq_one_letter_code
_entity_poly.pdbx_strand_id
1 'polypeptide(L)'
;MKRIVILDYGLGNLRSVQKGLEHVGASPAISGGPGEILAADGVILPGVGAFVDAMKCLAPIKGIIQDYIRSGKPILGICLGQQVLMSSSEEGKLTDGLDFISGKVLRFPKSELKVPHMGWNNIEIKQDHPLFEGIPENSFVYFVHSYYVDTTPENTLASCNYGLEFSASVVSSKGNVMGTQFHPEKSGATGLKILKNFVDMC
;
A
#
# COMPACT_ATOMS: atom_id res chain seq x y z
N MET A 1 -17.51 15.86 2.07
CA MET A 1 -16.32 15.43 1.31
C MET A 1 -15.43 14.67 2.28
N LYS A 2 -14.94 13.48 1.93
CA LYS A 2 -14.11 12.66 2.82
C LYS A 2 -12.74 13.30 3.05
N ARG A 3 -12.31 13.34 4.31
CA ARG A 3 -11.01 13.87 4.70
C ARG A 3 -9.95 12.79 4.62
N ILE A 4 -9.17 12.80 3.56
CA ILE A 4 -8.08 11.86 3.36
C ILE A 4 -6.76 12.50 3.78
N VAL A 5 -5.97 11.82 4.60
CA VAL A 5 -4.63 12.26 4.97
C VAL A 5 -3.60 11.36 4.28
N ILE A 6 -2.71 11.99 3.53
CA ILE A 6 -1.50 11.36 3.00
C ILE A 6 -0.42 11.57 4.06
N LEU A 7 0.07 10.47 4.63
CA LEU A 7 1.02 10.52 5.72
C LEU A 7 2.37 11.05 5.24
N ASP A 8 2.81 12.16 5.83
CA ASP A 8 4.14 12.71 5.63
C ASP A 8 5.05 12.28 6.80
N TYR A 9 5.88 11.29 6.53
CA TYR A 9 6.91 10.80 7.46
C TYR A 9 8.33 10.95 6.86
N GLY A 10 8.48 11.82 5.85
CA GLY A 10 9.73 12.13 5.19
C GLY A 10 10.04 11.28 3.96
N LEU A 11 9.23 10.28 3.63
CA LEU A 11 9.41 9.40 2.47
C LEU A 11 8.09 9.27 1.70
N GLY A 12 8.19 9.15 0.36
CA GLY A 12 7.02 8.90 -0.47
C GLY A 12 6.83 9.91 -1.60
N ASN A 13 6.11 9.47 -2.63
CA ASN A 13 5.73 10.33 -3.75
C ASN A 13 4.38 11.05 -3.44
N LEU A 14 4.40 11.89 -2.38
CA LEU A 14 3.23 12.52 -1.79
C LEU A 14 2.40 13.29 -2.83
N ARG A 15 3.07 14.05 -3.72
CA ARG A 15 2.40 14.90 -4.71
C ARG A 15 1.67 14.10 -5.79
N SER A 16 2.24 12.97 -6.23
CA SER A 16 1.56 12.12 -7.23
C SER A 16 0.32 11.46 -6.64
N VAL A 17 0.41 10.98 -5.40
CA VAL A 17 -0.74 10.43 -4.66
C VAL A 17 -1.81 11.50 -4.44
N GLN A 18 -1.40 12.70 -4.04
CA GLN A 18 -2.31 13.85 -3.87
C GLN A 18 -3.10 14.13 -5.14
N LYS A 19 -2.41 14.26 -6.28
CA LYS A 19 -3.06 14.50 -7.58
C LYS A 19 -4.01 13.38 -7.99
N GLY A 20 -3.64 12.10 -7.73
CA GLY A 20 -4.52 10.97 -7.98
C GLY A 20 -5.82 11.05 -7.17
N LEU A 21 -5.73 11.39 -5.89
CA LEU A 21 -6.88 11.56 -5.01
C LEU A 21 -7.75 12.77 -5.40
N GLU A 22 -7.13 13.90 -5.74
CA GLU A 22 -7.83 15.09 -6.25
C GLU A 22 -8.61 14.77 -7.54
N HIS A 23 -8.01 13.99 -8.43
CA HIS A 23 -8.65 13.58 -9.69
C HIS A 23 -9.92 12.76 -9.45
N VAL A 24 -9.98 11.96 -8.41
CA VAL A 24 -11.18 11.17 -8.06
C VAL A 24 -12.13 11.90 -7.10
N GLY A 25 -11.95 13.21 -6.93
CA GLY A 25 -12.88 14.09 -6.20
C GLY A 25 -12.69 14.09 -4.67
N ALA A 26 -11.57 13.58 -4.16
CA ALA A 26 -11.23 13.72 -2.75
C ALA A 26 -10.56 15.08 -2.46
N SER A 27 -10.48 15.42 -1.17
CA SER A 27 -9.74 16.59 -0.67
C SER A 27 -8.62 16.12 0.25
N PRO A 28 -7.47 15.65 -0.32
CA PRO A 28 -6.39 15.12 0.50
C PRO A 28 -5.57 16.22 1.14
N ALA A 29 -5.17 16.00 2.40
CA ALA A 29 -4.15 16.78 3.09
C ALA A 29 -2.87 15.96 3.24
N ILE A 30 -1.71 16.59 3.06
CA ILE A 30 -0.40 15.99 3.38
C ILE A 30 -0.06 16.41 4.80
N SER A 31 0.09 15.44 5.72
CA SER A 31 0.40 15.72 7.11
C SER A 31 1.08 14.58 7.84
N GLY A 32 2.00 14.91 8.76
CA GLY A 32 2.53 14.01 9.79
C GLY A 32 1.97 14.32 11.19
N GLY A 33 1.03 15.25 11.28
CA GLY A 33 0.48 15.70 12.57
C GLY A 33 -0.48 14.70 13.20
N PRO A 34 -0.28 14.33 14.49
CA PRO A 34 -1.13 13.34 15.17
C PRO A 34 -2.63 13.65 15.13
N GLY A 35 -2.99 14.90 15.38
CA GLY A 35 -4.39 15.34 15.40
C GLY A 35 -5.06 15.21 14.03
N GLU A 36 -4.34 15.50 12.96
CA GLU A 36 -4.85 15.38 11.59
C GLU A 36 -5.03 13.93 11.17
N ILE A 37 -4.06 13.08 11.53
CA ILE A 37 -4.11 11.63 11.27
C ILE A 37 -5.33 11.03 11.96
N LEU A 38 -5.49 11.27 13.27
CA LEU A 38 -6.61 10.72 14.04
C LEU A 38 -7.98 11.25 13.60
N ALA A 39 -8.03 12.49 13.10
CA ALA A 39 -9.27 13.10 12.60
C ALA A 39 -9.61 12.72 11.14
N ALA A 40 -8.71 12.03 10.41
CA ALA A 40 -8.95 11.62 9.03
C ALA A 40 -10.07 10.57 8.95
N ASP A 41 -10.81 10.55 7.83
CA ASP A 41 -11.74 9.48 7.47
C ASP A 41 -10.96 8.30 6.85
N GLY A 42 -9.91 8.58 6.10
CA GLY A 42 -8.99 7.61 5.51
C GLY A 42 -7.54 8.11 5.53
N VAL A 43 -6.59 7.18 5.66
CA VAL A 43 -5.15 7.48 5.62
C VAL A 43 -4.49 6.73 4.47
N ILE A 44 -3.67 7.43 3.69
CA ILE A 44 -2.73 6.81 2.74
C ILE A 44 -1.35 6.83 3.37
N LEU A 45 -0.71 5.68 3.39
CA LEU A 45 0.69 5.48 3.77
C LEU A 45 1.53 5.28 2.49
N PRO A 46 2.04 6.34 1.87
CA PRO A 46 2.89 6.20 0.70
C PRO A 46 4.29 5.75 1.13
N GLY A 47 5.09 5.24 0.20
CA GLY A 47 6.48 4.95 0.51
C GLY A 47 7.32 4.71 -0.73
N VAL A 48 8.55 5.22 -0.70
CA VAL A 48 9.63 4.94 -1.66
C VAL A 48 10.95 4.84 -0.90
N GLY A 49 11.90 4.08 -1.44
CA GLY A 49 13.23 3.91 -0.82
C GLY A 49 13.35 2.59 -0.05
N ALA A 50 14.19 2.57 0.99
CA ALA A 50 14.54 1.36 1.71
C ALA A 50 13.64 1.13 2.94
N PHE A 51 13.27 -0.13 3.17
CA PHE A 51 12.43 -0.55 4.29
C PHE A 51 12.96 -0.10 5.66
N VAL A 52 14.26 -0.28 5.89
CA VAL A 52 14.92 0.10 7.16
C VAL A 52 14.75 1.59 7.46
N ASP A 53 14.90 2.43 6.45
CA ASP A 53 14.79 3.88 6.63
C ASP A 53 13.34 4.31 6.82
N ALA A 54 12.40 3.67 6.11
CA ALA A 54 10.98 3.89 6.34
C ALA A 54 10.58 3.57 7.78
N MET A 55 11.04 2.43 8.32
CA MET A 55 10.73 2.05 9.71
C MET A 55 11.33 3.01 10.73
N LYS A 56 12.54 3.55 10.49
CA LYS A 56 13.11 4.61 11.36
C LYS A 56 12.25 5.88 11.33
N CYS A 57 11.82 6.31 10.15
CA CYS A 57 10.98 7.50 10.00
C CYS A 57 9.57 7.30 10.59
N LEU A 58 9.03 6.08 10.55
CA LEU A 58 7.72 5.75 11.12
C LEU A 58 7.75 5.53 12.63
N ALA A 59 8.89 5.21 13.23
CA ALA A 59 9.00 4.90 14.65
C ALA A 59 8.36 5.96 15.58
N PRO A 60 8.54 7.29 15.38
CA PRO A 60 7.95 8.31 16.23
C PRO A 60 6.42 8.36 16.19
N ILE A 61 5.81 7.94 15.08
CA ILE A 61 4.36 8.02 14.85
C ILE A 61 3.66 6.66 14.86
N LYS A 62 4.40 5.58 15.12
CA LYS A 62 3.86 4.20 15.14
C LYS A 62 2.64 4.08 16.06
N GLY A 63 2.70 4.65 17.27
CA GLY A 63 1.58 4.62 18.22
C GLY A 63 0.32 5.29 17.68
N ILE A 64 0.48 6.40 16.97
CA ILE A 64 -0.63 7.15 16.38
C ILE A 64 -1.28 6.35 15.24
N ILE A 65 -0.47 5.71 14.40
CA ILE A 65 -0.97 4.81 13.35
C ILE A 65 -1.74 3.63 13.98
N GLN A 66 -1.24 3.06 15.07
CA GLN A 66 -1.92 1.99 15.81
C GLN A 66 -3.28 2.45 16.33
N ASP A 67 -3.35 3.62 16.96
CA ASP A 67 -4.61 4.17 17.50
C ASP A 67 -5.61 4.47 16.38
N TYR A 68 -5.12 5.02 15.25
CA TYR A 68 -5.94 5.24 14.07
C TYR A 68 -6.55 3.92 13.54
N ILE A 69 -5.74 2.88 13.37
CA ILE A 69 -6.19 1.57 12.89
C ILE A 69 -7.17 0.90 13.88
N ARG A 70 -6.92 1.04 15.21
CA ARG A 70 -7.82 0.52 16.25
C ARG A 70 -9.20 1.18 16.22
N SER A 71 -9.31 2.41 15.73
CA SER A 71 -10.61 3.08 15.56
C SER A 71 -11.47 2.48 14.43
N GLY A 72 -10.95 1.50 13.69
CA GLY A 72 -11.66 0.82 12.59
C GLY A 72 -11.60 1.56 11.25
N LYS A 73 -10.93 2.72 11.19
CA LYS A 73 -10.84 3.53 9.97
C LYS A 73 -9.84 2.94 8.96
N PRO A 74 -10.08 3.14 7.65
CA PRO A 74 -9.28 2.54 6.60
C PRO A 74 -7.92 3.22 6.41
N ILE A 75 -6.88 2.39 6.21
CA ILE A 75 -5.55 2.81 5.78
C ILE A 75 -5.12 2.02 4.54
N LEU A 76 -4.52 2.71 3.56
CA LEU A 76 -3.98 2.10 2.35
C LEU A 76 -2.48 2.39 2.24
N GLY A 77 -1.66 1.34 2.33
CA GLY A 77 -0.23 1.39 2.05
C GLY A 77 0.05 1.29 0.55
N ILE A 78 0.90 2.16 0.00
CA ILE A 78 1.28 2.15 -1.43
C ILE A 78 2.76 1.83 -1.55
N CYS A 79 3.10 0.79 -2.30
CA CYS A 79 4.44 0.28 -2.60
C CYS A 79 5.21 -0.04 -1.31
N LEU A 80 6.25 0.72 -0.94
CA LEU A 80 6.92 0.56 0.35
C LEU A 80 5.94 0.72 1.53
N GLY A 81 4.89 1.54 1.37
CA GLY A 81 3.81 1.66 2.36
C GLY A 81 3.08 0.34 2.61
N GLN A 82 2.83 -0.48 1.59
CA GLN A 82 2.32 -1.85 1.78
C GLN A 82 3.33 -2.70 2.54
N GLN A 83 4.60 -2.64 2.16
CA GLN A 83 5.64 -3.49 2.74
C GLN A 83 5.83 -3.23 4.23
N VAL A 84 5.84 -1.97 4.68
CA VAL A 84 6.01 -1.64 6.10
C VAL A 84 4.81 -2.05 6.98
N LEU A 85 3.64 -2.34 6.40
CA LEU A 85 2.49 -2.90 7.12
C LEU A 85 2.68 -4.37 7.51
N MET A 86 3.63 -5.08 6.86
CA MET A 86 3.91 -6.49 7.11
C MET A 86 4.69 -6.71 8.41
N SER A 87 4.85 -7.99 8.82
CA SER A 87 5.56 -8.35 10.06
C SER A 87 7.06 -8.06 9.99
N SER A 88 7.70 -8.30 8.84
CA SER A 88 9.15 -8.11 8.70
C SER A 88 9.59 -7.98 7.24
N SER A 89 10.83 -7.51 7.04
CA SER A 89 11.51 -7.45 5.74
C SER A 89 12.94 -7.94 5.84
N GLU A 90 13.41 -8.60 4.77
CA GLU A 90 14.81 -9.00 4.59
C GLU A 90 15.64 -7.93 3.86
N GLU A 91 15.09 -6.77 3.55
CA GLU A 91 15.81 -5.73 2.82
C GLU A 91 17.00 -5.20 3.62
N GLY A 92 18.20 -5.49 3.11
CA GLY A 92 19.49 -5.12 3.71
C GLY A 92 19.80 -5.92 4.98
N LYS A 93 18.87 -5.99 5.91
CA LYS A 93 18.92 -6.81 7.13
C LYS A 93 17.50 -7.14 7.57
N LEU A 94 17.37 -8.22 8.34
CA LEU A 94 16.06 -8.53 8.93
C LEU A 94 15.60 -7.36 9.83
N THR A 95 14.46 -6.79 9.50
CA THR A 95 13.88 -5.63 10.19
C THR A 95 12.40 -5.84 10.42
N ASP A 96 11.93 -5.60 11.63
CA ASP A 96 10.51 -5.66 11.96
C ASP A 96 9.74 -4.53 11.28
N GLY A 97 8.53 -4.86 10.80
CA GLY A 97 7.57 -3.91 10.26
C GLY A 97 6.62 -3.36 11.32
N LEU A 98 5.51 -2.81 10.84
CA LEU A 98 4.42 -2.35 11.70
C LEU A 98 3.56 -3.49 12.25
N ASP A 99 3.61 -4.65 11.59
CA ASP A 99 2.92 -5.91 11.96
C ASP A 99 1.40 -5.77 12.07
N PHE A 100 0.79 -5.09 11.08
CA PHE A 100 -0.67 -5.02 10.95
C PHE A 100 -1.24 -6.12 10.07
N ILE A 101 -0.41 -6.71 9.22
CA ILE A 101 -0.72 -7.83 8.34
C ILE A 101 0.40 -8.84 8.46
N SER A 102 0.05 -10.10 8.78
CA SER A 102 1.05 -11.18 8.88
C SER A 102 1.68 -11.48 7.53
N GLY A 103 2.99 -11.59 7.51
CA GLY A 103 3.75 -11.91 6.29
C GLY A 103 5.12 -11.25 6.29
N LYS A 104 5.87 -11.51 5.23
CA LYS A 104 7.26 -11.07 5.07
C LYS A 104 7.46 -10.34 3.76
N VAL A 105 8.45 -9.46 3.75
CA VAL A 105 8.93 -8.80 2.53
C VAL A 105 10.25 -9.45 2.13
N LEU A 106 10.24 -10.11 0.98
CA LEU A 106 11.34 -10.92 0.46
C LEU A 106 11.90 -10.30 -0.82
N ARG A 107 13.17 -10.57 -1.10
CA ARG A 107 13.79 -10.17 -2.37
C ARG A 107 13.41 -11.14 -3.47
N PHE A 108 13.15 -10.63 -4.70
CA PHE A 108 13.03 -11.51 -5.86
C PHE A 108 14.25 -12.38 -6.01
N PRO A 109 14.07 -13.71 -6.24
CA PRO A 109 15.18 -14.62 -6.47
C PRO A 109 15.95 -14.23 -7.72
N LYS A 110 17.23 -14.61 -7.77
CA LYS A 110 18.02 -14.47 -9.00
C LYS A 110 17.39 -15.32 -10.11
N SER A 111 17.03 -14.70 -11.20
CA SER A 111 16.46 -15.33 -12.38
C SER A 111 16.93 -14.58 -13.63
N GLU A 112 16.45 -14.96 -14.81
CA GLU A 112 16.67 -14.22 -16.05
C GLU A 112 15.88 -12.90 -16.12
N LEU A 113 14.89 -12.75 -15.24
CA LEU A 113 14.08 -11.52 -15.15
C LEU A 113 14.86 -10.41 -14.47
N LYS A 114 14.68 -9.21 -14.99
CA LYS A 114 15.34 -8.02 -14.43
C LYS A 114 14.72 -7.64 -13.07
N VAL A 115 15.58 -7.35 -12.09
CA VAL A 115 15.18 -6.77 -10.82
C VAL A 115 15.77 -5.37 -10.75
N PRO A 116 14.98 -4.33 -10.50
CA PRO A 116 13.59 -4.32 -10.06
C PRO A 116 12.57 -4.77 -11.12
N HIS A 117 11.45 -5.37 -10.68
CA HIS A 117 10.22 -5.48 -11.47
C HIS A 117 9.72 -4.07 -11.74
N MET A 118 9.88 -3.59 -12.96
CA MET A 118 9.55 -2.22 -13.36
C MET A 118 8.73 -2.23 -14.64
N GLY A 119 7.54 -1.63 -14.56
CA GLY A 119 6.65 -1.50 -15.71
C GLY A 119 5.22 -1.95 -15.42
N TRP A 120 4.45 -2.10 -16.49
CA TRP A 120 3.08 -2.55 -16.43
C TRP A 120 3.00 -4.07 -16.38
N ASN A 121 2.21 -4.58 -15.45
CA ASN A 121 1.89 -6.01 -15.37
C ASN A 121 0.44 -6.17 -14.89
N ASN A 122 -0.15 -7.32 -15.19
CA ASN A 122 -1.53 -7.60 -14.82
C ASN A 122 -1.64 -8.16 -13.40
N ILE A 123 -2.77 -7.90 -12.76
CA ILE A 123 -3.12 -8.47 -11.46
C ILE A 123 -4.29 -9.44 -11.61
N GLU A 124 -4.27 -10.49 -10.80
CA GLU A 124 -5.36 -11.45 -10.62
C GLU A 124 -6.03 -11.18 -9.28
N ILE A 125 -7.33 -10.87 -9.29
CA ILE A 125 -8.09 -10.59 -8.08
C ILE A 125 -8.39 -11.91 -7.37
N LYS A 126 -8.01 -12.04 -6.11
CA LYS A 126 -8.14 -13.28 -5.32
C LYS A 126 -9.34 -13.28 -4.37
N GLN A 127 -9.83 -12.08 -4.00
CA GLN A 127 -10.94 -11.93 -3.08
C GLN A 127 -11.87 -10.80 -3.55
N ASP A 128 -13.16 -11.01 -3.35
CA ASP A 128 -14.16 -9.95 -3.49
C ASP A 128 -13.98 -8.94 -2.34
N HIS A 129 -13.56 -7.73 -2.69
CA HIS A 129 -13.30 -6.68 -1.71
C HIS A 129 -13.62 -5.31 -2.31
N PRO A 130 -14.23 -4.37 -1.54
CA PRO A 130 -14.62 -3.05 -2.05
C PRO A 130 -13.50 -2.27 -2.73
N LEU A 131 -12.24 -2.45 -2.32
CA LEU A 131 -11.07 -1.80 -2.95
C LEU A 131 -10.96 -2.14 -4.45
N PHE A 132 -11.41 -3.33 -4.87
CA PHE A 132 -11.35 -3.82 -6.24
C PHE A 132 -12.71 -3.84 -6.95
N GLU A 133 -13.73 -3.20 -6.36
CA GLU A 133 -15.06 -3.14 -6.97
C GLU A 133 -15.02 -2.48 -8.35
N GLY A 134 -15.53 -3.22 -9.34
CA GLY A 134 -15.57 -2.76 -10.74
C GLY A 134 -14.21 -2.74 -11.44
N ILE A 135 -13.19 -3.40 -10.91
CA ILE A 135 -11.91 -3.60 -11.58
C ILE A 135 -11.99 -4.92 -12.37
N PRO A 136 -11.77 -4.89 -13.70
CA PRO A 136 -11.75 -6.11 -14.51
C PRO A 136 -10.60 -7.05 -14.12
N GLU A 137 -10.83 -8.36 -14.26
CA GLU A 137 -9.75 -9.35 -14.13
C GLU A 137 -8.61 -9.07 -15.11
N ASN A 138 -7.38 -9.39 -14.68
CA ASN A 138 -6.17 -9.16 -15.47
C ASN A 138 -5.94 -7.69 -15.86
N SER A 139 -6.47 -6.75 -15.07
CA SER A 139 -6.18 -5.33 -15.25
C SER A 139 -4.70 -5.03 -15.07
N PHE A 140 -4.16 -4.17 -15.96
CA PHE A 140 -2.76 -3.75 -15.89
C PHE A 140 -2.59 -2.59 -14.91
N VAL A 141 -1.52 -2.69 -14.09
CA VAL A 141 -1.09 -1.68 -13.14
C VAL A 141 0.43 -1.48 -13.19
N TYR A 142 0.93 -0.38 -12.66
CA TYR A 142 2.34 -0.02 -12.75
C TYR A 142 3.12 -0.42 -11.49
N PHE A 143 4.17 -1.21 -11.68
CA PHE A 143 5.08 -1.68 -10.64
C PHE A 143 6.45 -1.04 -10.75
N VAL A 144 7.13 -0.86 -9.61
CA VAL A 144 8.56 -0.57 -9.52
C VAL A 144 9.07 -1.01 -8.14
N HIS A 145 9.54 -2.27 -8.03
CA HIS A 145 10.00 -2.83 -6.76
C HIS A 145 11.00 -3.98 -6.96
N SER A 146 11.91 -4.16 -5.99
CA SER A 146 12.89 -5.26 -5.94
C SER A 146 12.54 -6.31 -4.88
N TYR A 147 11.62 -5.97 -3.97
CA TYR A 147 11.12 -6.83 -2.91
C TYR A 147 9.62 -6.97 -3.04
N TYR A 148 9.08 -8.11 -2.65
CA TYR A 148 7.67 -8.44 -2.76
C TYR A 148 7.12 -8.96 -1.42
N VAL A 149 5.82 -8.87 -1.26
CA VAL A 149 5.13 -9.39 -0.08
C VAL A 149 4.81 -10.87 -0.30
N ASP A 150 5.24 -11.69 0.67
CA ASP A 150 4.87 -13.09 0.85
C ASP A 150 3.97 -13.22 2.08
N THR A 151 2.72 -13.60 1.87
CA THR A 151 1.70 -13.73 2.91
C THR A 151 0.69 -14.81 2.56
N THR A 152 -0.27 -15.05 3.45
CA THR A 152 -1.29 -16.09 3.26
C THR A 152 -2.35 -15.69 2.23
N PRO A 153 -3.07 -16.67 1.63
CA PRO A 153 -4.19 -16.37 0.73
C PRO A 153 -5.26 -15.48 1.35
N GLU A 154 -5.54 -15.62 2.65
CA GLU A 154 -6.54 -14.84 3.37
C GLU A 154 -6.15 -13.36 3.47
N ASN A 155 -4.86 -13.05 3.42
CA ASN A 155 -4.35 -11.68 3.44
C ASN A 155 -4.05 -11.14 2.03
N THR A 156 -4.23 -11.94 0.96
CA THR A 156 -3.94 -11.54 -0.42
C THR A 156 -5.23 -11.13 -1.13
N LEU A 157 -5.39 -9.84 -1.46
CA LEU A 157 -6.51 -9.34 -2.27
C LEU A 157 -6.31 -9.57 -3.76
N ALA A 158 -5.09 -9.36 -4.23
CA ALA A 158 -4.72 -9.59 -5.61
C ALA A 158 -3.28 -10.08 -5.70
N SER A 159 -3.00 -10.96 -6.65
CA SER A 159 -1.65 -11.44 -6.96
C SER A 159 -1.15 -10.92 -8.30
N CYS A 160 0.15 -11.05 -8.52
CA CYS A 160 0.81 -10.81 -9.79
C CYS A 160 1.90 -11.85 -9.99
N ASN A 161 2.16 -12.24 -11.24
CA ASN A 161 3.25 -13.15 -11.57
C ASN A 161 4.43 -12.39 -12.20
N TYR A 162 5.62 -12.54 -11.61
CA TYR A 162 6.88 -12.05 -12.15
C TYR A 162 7.99 -13.05 -11.84
N GLY A 163 7.99 -14.18 -12.57
CA GLY A 163 8.85 -15.32 -12.31
C GLY A 163 8.45 -16.17 -11.09
N LEU A 164 7.67 -15.60 -10.21
CA LEU A 164 6.92 -16.23 -9.12
C LEU A 164 5.62 -15.44 -8.91
N GLU A 165 4.64 -16.09 -8.31
CA GLU A 165 3.43 -15.40 -7.86
C GLU A 165 3.68 -14.72 -6.51
N PHE A 166 3.26 -13.45 -6.38
CA PHE A 166 3.39 -12.67 -5.15
C PHE A 166 2.12 -11.86 -4.87
N SER A 167 1.94 -11.44 -3.62
CA SER A 167 0.81 -10.61 -3.21
C SER A 167 0.97 -9.17 -3.70
N ALA A 168 0.30 -8.84 -4.80
CA ALA A 168 0.29 -7.50 -5.39
C ALA A 168 -0.59 -6.52 -4.58
N SER A 169 -1.57 -7.04 -3.83
CA SER A 169 -2.39 -6.28 -2.89
C SER A 169 -2.74 -7.14 -1.69
N VAL A 170 -2.76 -6.52 -0.51
CA VAL A 170 -2.98 -7.21 0.76
C VAL A 170 -4.07 -6.54 1.60
N VAL A 171 -4.61 -7.32 2.56
CA VAL A 171 -5.61 -6.86 3.52
C VAL A 171 -5.40 -7.51 4.89
N SER A 172 -5.69 -6.78 5.95
CA SER A 172 -5.77 -7.34 7.31
C SER A 172 -7.07 -8.12 7.51
N SER A 173 -7.10 -9.01 8.50
CA SER A 173 -8.29 -9.80 8.86
C SER A 173 -9.53 -8.96 9.19
N LYS A 174 -9.35 -7.70 9.62
CA LYS A 174 -10.45 -6.76 9.89
C LYS A 174 -10.90 -5.97 8.66
N GLY A 175 -10.19 -6.07 7.54
CA GLY A 175 -10.53 -5.39 6.29
C GLY A 175 -10.17 -3.90 6.22
N ASN A 176 -9.72 -3.28 7.31
CA ASN A 176 -9.46 -1.83 7.35
C ASN A 176 -8.00 -1.44 7.08
N VAL A 177 -7.06 -2.37 7.08
CA VAL A 177 -5.67 -2.14 6.68
C VAL A 177 -5.43 -2.83 5.35
N MET A 178 -5.12 -2.06 4.33
CA MET A 178 -4.93 -2.53 2.97
C MET A 178 -3.59 -2.05 2.41
N GLY A 179 -3.10 -2.73 1.39
CA GLY A 179 -1.90 -2.31 0.67
C GLY A 179 -1.94 -2.66 -0.81
N THR A 180 -1.18 -1.92 -1.61
CA THR A 180 -0.88 -2.22 -3.02
C THR A 180 0.62 -2.15 -3.24
N GLN A 181 1.22 -3.16 -3.87
CA GLN A 181 2.61 -3.14 -4.29
C GLN A 181 2.83 -2.23 -5.50
N PHE A 182 1.85 -2.15 -6.35
CA PHE A 182 1.81 -1.22 -7.48
C PHE A 182 1.45 0.19 -7.02
N HIS A 183 1.67 1.14 -7.91
CA HIS A 183 1.35 2.55 -7.72
C HIS A 183 -0.01 2.88 -8.36
N PRO A 184 -1.12 2.93 -7.63
CA PRO A 184 -2.42 3.25 -8.23
C PRO A 184 -2.42 4.65 -8.86
N GLU A 185 -1.71 5.62 -8.28
CA GLU A 185 -1.57 6.98 -8.83
C GLU A 185 -0.83 7.04 -10.17
N LYS A 186 -0.19 5.91 -10.59
CA LYS A 186 0.51 5.77 -11.87
C LYS A 186 -0.13 4.72 -12.79
N SER A 187 -1.22 4.10 -12.35
CA SER A 187 -1.83 2.95 -13.02
C SER A 187 -3.05 3.32 -13.89
N GLY A 188 -3.09 4.55 -14.42
CA GLY A 188 -4.13 5.01 -15.33
C GLY A 188 -5.53 4.90 -14.75
N ALA A 189 -6.52 4.54 -15.59
CA ALA A 189 -7.92 4.44 -15.17
C ALA A 189 -8.15 3.38 -14.08
N THR A 190 -7.47 2.22 -14.18
CA THR A 190 -7.54 1.15 -13.18
C THR A 190 -7.08 1.66 -11.80
N GLY A 191 -5.94 2.32 -11.75
CA GLY A 191 -5.41 2.85 -10.49
C GLY A 191 -6.26 3.96 -9.89
N LEU A 192 -6.80 4.86 -10.73
CA LEU A 192 -7.72 5.91 -10.30
C LEU A 192 -9.03 5.31 -9.74
N LYS A 193 -9.55 4.24 -10.36
CA LYS A 193 -10.72 3.55 -9.83
C LYS A 193 -10.44 2.92 -8.47
N ILE A 194 -9.26 2.32 -8.25
CA ILE A 194 -8.85 1.77 -6.95
C ILE A 194 -8.75 2.89 -5.90
N LEU A 195 -8.15 4.05 -6.24
CA LEU A 195 -8.13 5.21 -5.33
C LEU A 195 -9.53 5.72 -5.02
N LYS A 196 -10.43 5.76 -6.02
CA LYS A 196 -11.84 6.15 -5.81
C LYS A 196 -12.54 5.19 -4.86
N ASN A 197 -12.37 3.87 -5.07
CA ASN A 197 -12.93 2.85 -4.21
C ASN A 197 -12.45 3.01 -2.76
N PHE A 198 -11.15 3.27 -2.55
CA PHE A 198 -10.62 3.56 -1.22
C PHE A 198 -11.30 4.78 -0.58
N VAL A 199 -11.47 5.87 -1.33
CA VAL A 199 -12.16 7.08 -0.84
C VAL A 199 -13.62 6.77 -0.47
N ASP A 200 -14.29 5.92 -1.24
CA ASP A 200 -15.69 5.53 -0.98
C ASP A 200 -15.84 4.65 0.26
N MET A 201 -14.80 3.88 0.62
CA MET A 201 -14.74 3.08 1.85
C MET A 201 -14.55 3.93 3.12
N CYS A 202 -14.03 5.15 3.02
CA CYS A 202 -13.86 6.08 4.10
C CYS A 202 -15.21 6.74 4.45
#